data_a06ef29892113a1a957c3076dbfb4d74
#
_entry.id   a06ef29892113a1a957c3076dbfb4d74
#
_cell.length_a   1.000
_cell.length_b   1.000
_cell.length_c   1.000
_cell.angle_alpha   90.00
_cell.angle_beta   90.00
_cell.angle_gamma   90.00
#
_symmetry.space_group_name_H-M   'P 1'
#
loop_
_entity.id
_entity.type
_entity.pdbx_description
1 polymer ?
#
loop_
_entity_poly.entity_id
_entity_poly.type
_entity_poly.pdbx_seq_one_letter_code
_entity_poly.pdbx_strand_id
1 'polypeptide(L)'
;CSKWNVDIVGGDTTSSYTGLSINITCIGESVKEDIVYRKGATPTDIICVSGDLGAAYMGLQILEREKTVYYQQVEEFNKKLTQAQKENDRGKLEALNNERAIIENFQPDFAGKEYLIDRQLKPEAPGEVLEQLRNANIRPTSMIDVSDGLASDLKHLCKESNVGCRIYEDKVPIDYQTAAACEEFNMNLTTAALNGGEDYELLFTIPISEHAKITSLKNIHQIGYVTESKLGEFL
;
A
#
# COMPACT_ATOMS: atom_id res chain seq x y z
N CYS A 1 -13.51 4.98 12.96
CA CYS A 1 -13.86 4.13 14.13
C CYS A 1 -15.27 3.55 14.00
N SER A 2 -16.33 4.34 13.82
CA SER A 2 -17.72 3.83 13.74
C SER A 2 -17.96 2.81 12.62
N LYS A 3 -17.29 2.95 11.44
CA LYS A 3 -17.33 1.96 10.35
C LYS A 3 -16.93 0.54 10.82
N TRP A 4 -16.00 0.48 11.78
CA TRP A 4 -15.40 -0.77 12.26
C TRP A 4 -15.87 -1.18 13.65
N ASN A 5 -16.87 -0.49 14.19
CA ASN A 5 -17.39 -0.70 15.56
C ASN A 5 -16.24 -0.64 16.61
N VAL A 6 -15.39 0.36 16.46
CA VAL A 6 -14.24 0.60 17.35
C VAL A 6 -14.45 1.90 18.10
N ASP A 7 -14.29 1.88 19.41
CA ASP A 7 -14.40 3.05 20.28
C ASP A 7 -13.03 3.73 20.49
N ILE A 8 -13.03 5.05 20.49
CA ILE A 8 -11.86 5.82 20.91
C ILE A 8 -11.93 5.95 22.43
N VAL A 9 -11.04 5.27 23.12
CA VAL A 9 -11.05 5.20 24.58
C VAL A 9 -10.11 6.19 25.27
N GLY A 10 -9.25 6.87 24.52
CA GLY A 10 -8.35 7.88 25.04
C GLY A 10 -7.36 8.42 24.03
N GLY A 11 -6.61 9.40 24.43
CA GLY A 11 -5.54 10.01 23.65
C GLY A 11 -4.94 11.18 24.43
N ASP A 12 -3.75 11.58 24.04
CA ASP A 12 -3.06 12.75 24.58
C ASP A 12 -2.33 13.49 23.46
N THR A 13 -2.15 14.78 23.62
CA THR A 13 -1.42 15.65 22.69
C THR A 13 -0.33 16.38 23.45
N THR A 14 0.89 16.22 23.00
CA THR A 14 2.06 16.86 23.59
C THR A 14 2.90 17.55 22.51
N SER A 15 3.79 18.43 22.93
CA SER A 15 4.70 19.12 22.01
C SER A 15 5.79 18.17 21.49
N SER A 16 6.15 18.34 20.20
CA SER A 16 7.25 17.63 19.57
C SER A 16 8.29 18.64 19.04
N TYR A 17 9.57 18.32 19.22
CA TYR A 17 10.68 19.14 18.70
C TYR A 17 11.02 18.83 17.25
N THR A 18 10.57 17.69 16.71
CA THR A 18 10.99 17.16 15.40
C THR A 18 9.87 17.12 14.36
N GLY A 19 8.72 17.72 14.65
CA GLY A 19 7.55 17.75 13.77
C GLY A 19 6.38 16.92 14.31
N LEU A 20 5.39 16.65 13.48
CA LEU A 20 4.20 15.88 13.83
C LEU A 20 4.54 14.40 13.97
N SER A 21 4.19 13.81 15.10
CA SER A 21 4.24 12.37 15.33
C SER A 21 2.87 11.87 15.80
N ILE A 22 2.33 10.85 15.18
CA ILE A 22 1.05 10.25 15.53
C ILE A 22 1.28 8.79 15.88
N ASN A 23 0.89 8.38 17.09
CA ASN A 23 0.93 7.00 17.55
C ASN A 23 -0.49 6.52 17.83
N ILE A 24 -0.88 5.39 17.26
CA ILE A 24 -2.19 4.78 17.46
C ILE A 24 -2.00 3.41 18.07
N THR A 25 -2.68 3.15 19.18
CA THR A 25 -2.71 1.85 19.82
C THR A 25 -4.10 1.26 19.69
N CYS A 26 -4.21 0.09 19.07
CA CYS A 26 -5.44 -0.68 18.98
C CYS A 26 -5.43 -1.83 20.00
N ILE A 27 -6.52 -1.97 20.75
CA ILE A 27 -6.70 -3.05 21.72
C ILE A 27 -7.94 -3.82 21.31
N GLY A 28 -7.83 -5.15 21.23
CA GLY A 28 -8.94 -6.03 20.89
C GLY A 28 -8.93 -7.30 21.75
N GLU A 29 -10.06 -7.98 21.80
CA GLU A 29 -10.24 -9.25 22.48
C GLU A 29 -10.78 -10.28 21.51
N SER A 30 -10.25 -11.49 21.52
CA SER A 30 -10.71 -12.62 20.72
C SER A 30 -10.50 -13.93 21.48
N VAL A 31 -11.28 -14.95 21.16
CA VAL A 31 -11.00 -16.30 21.62
C VAL A 31 -9.72 -16.81 20.98
N LYS A 32 -8.90 -17.53 21.72
CA LYS A 32 -7.56 -17.97 21.29
C LYS A 32 -7.61 -18.78 19.98
N GLU A 33 -8.66 -19.54 19.80
CA GLU A 33 -8.88 -20.40 18.64
C GLU A 33 -9.11 -19.62 17.34
N ASP A 34 -9.57 -18.36 17.43
CA ASP A 34 -9.83 -17.49 16.27
C ASP A 34 -8.61 -16.66 15.86
N ILE A 35 -7.57 -16.64 16.70
CA ILE A 35 -6.35 -15.87 16.39
C ILE A 35 -5.55 -16.60 15.31
N VAL A 36 -5.28 -15.92 14.22
CA VAL A 36 -4.37 -16.37 13.16
C VAL A 36 -3.04 -15.65 13.31
N TYR A 37 -1.96 -16.41 13.29
CA TYR A 37 -0.60 -15.89 13.43
C TYR A 37 0.12 -15.83 12.09
N ARG A 38 1.26 -15.13 12.02
CA ARG A 38 2.19 -15.19 10.86
C ARG A 38 2.75 -16.59 10.63
N LYS A 39 2.89 -17.38 11.67
CA LYS A 39 3.35 -18.77 11.63
C LYS A 39 2.18 -19.74 11.55
N GLY A 40 2.42 -20.88 10.92
CA GLY A 40 1.44 -21.98 10.84
C GLY A 40 1.20 -22.47 9.42
N ALA A 41 1.79 -21.83 8.41
CA ALA A 41 1.76 -22.33 7.05
C ALA A 41 2.45 -23.70 6.96
N THR A 42 1.87 -24.62 6.18
CA THR A 42 2.39 -25.97 5.96
C THR A 42 2.58 -26.24 4.44
N PRO A 43 3.53 -27.10 4.06
CA PRO A 43 3.69 -27.49 2.67
C PRO A 43 2.37 -27.94 2.05
N THR A 44 2.11 -27.53 0.81
CA THR A 44 0.87 -27.69 0.03
C THR A 44 -0.25 -26.69 0.34
N ASP A 45 -0.13 -25.86 1.38
CA ASP A 45 -1.09 -24.79 1.60
C ASP A 45 -1.12 -23.85 0.38
N ILE A 46 -2.30 -23.33 0.07
CA ILE A 46 -2.50 -22.33 -0.97
C ILE A 46 -2.17 -20.96 -0.39
N ILE A 47 -1.41 -20.16 -1.13
CA ILE A 47 -1.12 -18.77 -0.80
C ILE A 47 -2.16 -17.89 -1.47
N CYS A 48 -2.84 -17.08 -0.67
CA CYS A 48 -3.88 -16.16 -1.10
C CYS A 48 -3.53 -14.73 -0.71
N VAL A 49 -3.97 -13.77 -1.53
CA VAL A 49 -3.94 -12.35 -1.22
C VAL A 49 -5.31 -11.72 -1.49
N SER A 50 -5.70 -10.76 -0.67
CA SER A 50 -6.89 -9.96 -0.91
C SER A 50 -6.58 -8.80 -1.87
N GLY A 51 -7.61 -8.23 -2.48
CA GLY A 51 -7.52 -7.01 -3.30
C GLY A 51 -6.54 -7.10 -4.46
N ASP A 52 -5.87 -6.01 -4.72
CA ASP A 52 -4.81 -5.86 -5.71
C ASP A 52 -3.59 -5.17 -5.10
N LEU A 53 -2.45 -5.30 -5.76
CA LEU A 53 -1.16 -4.89 -5.24
C LEU A 53 -0.46 -3.86 -6.13
N GLY A 54 0.37 -3.03 -5.49
CA GLY A 54 1.17 -2.01 -6.14
C GLY A 54 0.44 -0.69 -6.37
N ALA A 55 -0.86 -0.62 -6.10
CA ALA A 55 -1.66 0.58 -6.30
C ALA A 55 -1.23 1.72 -5.37
N ALA A 56 -1.00 1.44 -4.09
CA ALA A 56 -0.53 2.42 -3.12
C ALA A 56 0.83 2.98 -3.52
N TYR A 57 1.76 2.13 -3.92
CA TYR A 57 3.08 2.56 -4.38
C TYR A 57 3.01 3.47 -5.61
N MET A 58 2.16 3.15 -6.60
CA MET A 58 1.98 4.03 -7.76
C MET A 58 1.31 5.35 -7.38
N GLY A 59 0.40 5.34 -6.42
CA GLY A 59 -0.15 6.55 -5.80
C GLY A 59 0.92 7.44 -5.21
N LEU A 60 1.87 6.86 -4.46
CA LEU A 60 3.03 7.58 -3.94
C LEU A 60 3.89 8.19 -5.06
N GLN A 61 4.16 7.45 -6.14
CA GLN A 61 4.95 7.97 -7.25
C GLN A 61 4.28 9.18 -7.92
N ILE A 62 2.96 9.17 -8.05
CA ILE A 62 2.19 10.30 -8.59
C ILE A 62 2.30 11.50 -7.65
N LEU A 63 2.11 11.32 -6.35
CA LEU A 63 2.24 12.38 -5.34
C LEU A 63 3.65 13.00 -5.34
N GLU A 64 4.69 12.20 -5.38
CA GLU A 64 6.08 12.68 -5.41
C GLU A 64 6.41 13.40 -6.73
N ARG A 65 5.85 12.99 -7.86
CA ARG A 65 5.96 13.73 -9.13
C ARG A 65 5.37 15.12 -9.02
N GLU A 66 4.11 15.24 -8.58
CA GLU A 66 3.43 16.52 -8.44
C GLU A 66 4.15 17.45 -7.45
N LYS A 67 4.61 16.90 -6.35
CA LYS A 67 5.44 17.62 -5.38
C LYS A 67 6.76 18.12 -5.99
N THR A 68 7.39 17.31 -6.82
CA THR A 68 8.61 17.69 -7.53
C THR A 68 8.35 18.84 -8.51
N VAL A 69 7.26 18.78 -9.27
CA VAL A 69 6.83 19.87 -10.17
C VAL A 69 6.63 21.17 -9.40
N TYR A 70 5.93 21.10 -8.27
CA TYR A 70 5.73 22.27 -7.41
C TYR A 70 7.06 22.88 -6.93
N TYR A 71 7.96 22.05 -6.40
CA TYR A 71 9.25 22.57 -5.91
C TYR A 71 10.14 23.13 -7.01
N GLN A 72 10.11 22.58 -8.22
CA GLN A 72 10.82 23.14 -9.37
C GLN A 72 10.30 24.53 -9.71
N GLN A 73 8.97 24.72 -9.73
CA GLN A 73 8.38 26.05 -9.97
C GLN A 73 8.77 27.06 -8.89
N VAL A 74 8.75 26.66 -7.61
CA VAL A 74 9.18 27.50 -6.48
C VAL A 74 10.66 27.88 -6.60
N GLU A 75 11.52 26.93 -6.97
CA GLU A 75 12.95 27.19 -7.11
C GLU A 75 13.25 28.16 -8.27
N GLU A 76 12.62 27.97 -9.42
CA GLU A 76 12.74 28.87 -10.59
C GLU A 76 12.27 30.28 -10.24
N PHE A 77 11.12 30.40 -9.57
CA PHE A 77 10.59 31.66 -9.09
C PHE A 77 11.59 32.37 -8.16
N ASN A 78 12.14 31.67 -7.18
CA ASN A 78 13.11 32.23 -6.24
C ASN A 78 14.40 32.71 -6.92
N LYS A 79 14.86 32.00 -7.96
CA LYS A 79 16.01 32.44 -8.80
C LYS A 79 15.69 33.75 -9.52
N LYS A 80 14.53 33.84 -10.18
CA LYS A 80 14.06 35.06 -10.87
C LYS A 80 13.90 36.24 -9.91
N LEU A 81 13.30 35.98 -8.73
CA LEU A 81 13.11 37.01 -7.69
C LEU A 81 14.43 37.56 -7.19
N THR A 82 15.38 36.69 -6.90
CA THR A 82 16.73 37.08 -6.45
C THR A 82 17.46 37.91 -7.49
N GLN A 83 17.32 37.58 -8.77
CA GLN A 83 17.92 38.33 -9.87
C GLN A 83 17.28 39.69 -10.02
N ALA A 84 15.94 39.79 -10.05
CA ALA A 84 15.20 41.06 -10.17
C ALA A 84 15.50 42.01 -9.01
N GLN A 85 15.70 41.49 -7.80
CA GLN A 85 16.12 42.28 -6.62
C GLN A 85 17.54 42.83 -6.78
N LYS A 86 18.49 42.01 -7.28
CA LYS A 86 19.88 42.47 -7.53
C LYS A 86 19.95 43.56 -8.59
N GLU A 87 19.12 43.44 -9.63
CA GLU A 87 19.03 44.42 -10.73
C GLU A 87 18.21 45.66 -10.36
N ASN A 88 17.53 45.65 -9.22
CA ASN A 88 16.58 46.67 -8.77
C ASN A 88 15.52 47.03 -9.83
N ASP A 89 15.08 46.01 -10.59
CA ASP A 89 14.13 46.14 -11.68
C ASP A 89 12.68 46.01 -11.18
N ARG A 90 12.04 47.19 -11.01
CA ARG A 90 10.65 47.25 -10.52
C ARG A 90 9.66 46.57 -11.46
N GLY A 91 9.87 46.67 -12.77
CA GLY A 91 8.97 46.03 -13.77
C GLY A 91 9.00 44.50 -13.67
N LYS A 92 10.19 43.93 -13.50
CA LYS A 92 10.34 42.47 -13.26
C LYS A 92 9.73 42.05 -11.94
N LEU A 93 9.88 42.84 -10.87
CA LEU A 93 9.29 42.55 -9.57
C LEU A 93 7.77 42.55 -9.61
N GLU A 94 7.14 43.48 -10.35
CA GLU A 94 5.69 43.50 -10.53
C GLU A 94 5.20 42.30 -11.35
N ALA A 95 5.91 41.91 -12.42
CA ALA A 95 5.56 40.72 -13.21
C ALA A 95 5.63 39.43 -12.37
N LEU A 96 6.57 39.32 -11.46
CA LEU A 96 6.71 38.16 -10.55
C LEU A 96 5.55 38.02 -9.54
N ASN A 97 4.79 39.08 -9.25
CA ASN A 97 3.62 38.96 -8.39
C ASN A 97 2.54 38.04 -9.00
N ASN A 98 2.36 38.07 -10.31
CA ASN A 98 1.42 37.18 -10.99
C ASN A 98 1.92 35.73 -10.97
N GLU A 99 3.23 35.52 -11.20
CA GLU A 99 3.84 34.18 -11.15
C GLU A 99 3.74 33.60 -9.73
N ARG A 100 3.95 34.43 -8.71
CA ARG A 100 3.77 34.04 -7.32
C ARG A 100 2.35 33.57 -7.02
N ALA A 101 1.33 34.29 -7.51
CA ALA A 101 -0.06 33.91 -7.31
C ALA A 101 -0.40 32.55 -7.98
N ILE A 102 0.22 32.25 -9.12
CA ILE A 102 0.07 30.94 -9.77
C ILE A 102 0.67 29.84 -8.91
N ILE A 103 1.86 30.04 -8.36
CA ILE A 103 2.52 29.06 -7.50
C ILE A 103 1.77 28.85 -6.19
N GLU A 104 1.29 29.93 -5.55
CA GLU A 104 0.50 29.87 -4.32
C GLU A 104 -0.83 29.14 -4.51
N ASN A 105 -1.37 29.12 -5.73
CA ASN A 105 -2.60 28.39 -6.11
C ASN A 105 -2.32 27.11 -6.91
N PHE A 106 -1.12 26.57 -6.81
CA PHE A 106 -0.78 25.31 -7.48
C PHE A 106 -1.80 24.24 -7.15
N GLN A 107 -2.31 23.59 -8.19
CA GLN A 107 -3.19 22.42 -8.03
C GLN A 107 -2.51 21.24 -8.72
N PRO A 108 -2.24 20.16 -7.96
CA PRO A 108 -1.69 18.94 -8.55
C PRO A 108 -2.70 18.30 -9.51
N ASP A 109 -2.20 17.68 -10.56
CA ASP A 109 -3.03 16.96 -11.53
C ASP A 109 -3.20 15.49 -11.11
N PHE A 110 -4.35 15.20 -10.53
CA PHE A 110 -4.74 13.84 -10.13
C PHE A 110 -5.87 13.26 -10.99
N ALA A 111 -6.25 13.93 -12.09
CA ALA A 111 -7.36 13.50 -12.93
C ALA A 111 -7.15 12.08 -13.49
N GLY A 112 -8.12 11.21 -13.22
CA GLY A 112 -8.07 9.79 -13.60
C GLY A 112 -7.09 8.94 -12.78
N LYS A 113 -6.58 9.47 -11.67
CA LYS A 113 -5.63 8.80 -10.78
C LYS A 113 -6.19 8.63 -9.35
N GLU A 114 -7.46 8.97 -9.17
CA GLU A 114 -8.10 9.04 -7.86
C GLU A 114 -7.98 7.71 -7.10
N TYR A 115 -8.15 6.59 -7.81
CA TYR A 115 -8.01 5.26 -7.22
C TYR A 115 -6.62 5.06 -6.59
N LEU A 116 -5.55 5.34 -7.34
CA LEU A 116 -4.17 5.15 -6.88
C LEU A 116 -3.83 6.08 -5.70
N ILE A 117 -4.31 7.33 -5.78
CA ILE A 117 -4.13 8.31 -4.70
C ILE A 117 -4.87 7.88 -3.43
N ASP A 118 -6.11 7.39 -3.56
CA ASP A 118 -6.89 6.92 -2.41
C ASP A 118 -6.27 5.65 -1.81
N ARG A 119 -5.73 4.74 -2.61
CA ARG A 119 -5.00 3.56 -2.10
C ARG A 119 -3.80 3.96 -1.23
N GLN A 120 -3.06 5.03 -1.59
CA GLN A 120 -1.94 5.54 -0.79
C GLN A 120 -2.37 6.35 0.42
N LEU A 121 -3.35 7.26 0.26
CA LEU A 121 -3.70 8.22 1.31
C LEU A 121 -4.79 7.76 2.27
N LYS A 122 -5.60 6.78 1.85
CA LYS A 122 -6.76 6.30 2.60
C LYS A 122 -6.87 4.76 2.56
N PRO A 123 -5.82 4.03 2.95
CA PRO A 123 -5.89 2.57 2.96
C PRO A 123 -7.05 2.09 3.84
N GLU A 124 -7.78 1.11 3.36
CA GLU A 124 -8.90 0.52 4.10
C GLU A 124 -8.54 -0.89 4.57
N ALA A 125 -8.85 -1.20 5.82
CA ALA A 125 -8.69 -2.56 6.34
C ALA A 125 -9.63 -3.53 5.61
N PRO A 126 -9.17 -4.69 5.09
CA PRO A 126 -9.96 -5.63 4.31
C PRO A 126 -10.90 -6.50 5.19
N GLY A 127 -11.73 -5.86 6.00
CA GLY A 127 -12.66 -6.52 6.94
C GLY A 127 -13.69 -7.42 6.25
N GLU A 128 -14.12 -7.05 5.03
CA GLU A 128 -15.05 -7.86 4.25
C GLU A 128 -14.46 -9.23 3.89
N VAL A 129 -13.14 -9.30 3.66
CA VAL A 129 -12.43 -10.56 3.38
C VAL A 129 -12.45 -11.46 4.60
N LEU A 130 -12.20 -10.90 5.80
CA LEU A 130 -12.28 -11.66 7.05
C LEU A 130 -13.69 -12.19 7.30
N GLU A 131 -14.72 -11.40 6.99
CA GLU A 131 -16.10 -11.83 7.10
C GLU A 131 -16.45 -12.95 6.12
N GLN A 132 -16.01 -12.85 4.87
CA GLN A 132 -16.18 -13.91 3.86
C GLN A 132 -15.53 -15.22 4.29
N LEU A 133 -14.28 -15.17 4.78
CA LEU A 133 -13.57 -16.35 5.29
C LEU A 133 -14.33 -17.01 6.46
N ARG A 134 -14.79 -16.20 7.41
CA ARG A 134 -15.58 -16.68 8.54
C ARG A 134 -16.89 -17.35 8.10
N ASN A 135 -17.65 -16.71 7.19
CA ASN A 135 -18.91 -17.22 6.68
C ASN A 135 -18.74 -18.51 5.87
N ALA A 136 -17.62 -18.65 5.16
CA ALA A 136 -17.26 -19.87 4.44
C ALA A 136 -16.68 -20.97 5.36
N ASN A 137 -16.52 -20.67 6.65
CA ASN A 137 -15.84 -21.54 7.61
C ASN A 137 -14.43 -21.97 7.12
N ILE A 138 -13.70 -20.99 6.58
CA ILE A 138 -12.29 -21.15 6.18
C ILE A 138 -11.43 -20.49 7.25
N ARG A 139 -10.54 -21.28 7.85
CA ARG A 139 -9.56 -20.77 8.79
C ARG A 139 -8.18 -20.73 8.12
N PRO A 140 -7.58 -19.57 7.94
CA PRO A 140 -6.19 -19.48 7.48
C PRO A 140 -5.22 -20.18 8.42
N THR A 141 -4.20 -20.82 7.85
CA THR A 141 -3.11 -21.45 8.61
C THR A 141 -2.07 -20.42 9.06
N SER A 142 -1.88 -19.37 8.29
CA SER A 142 -1.07 -18.20 8.64
C SER A 142 -1.62 -16.95 7.97
N MET A 143 -1.31 -15.76 8.51
CA MET A 143 -1.77 -14.48 7.96
C MET A 143 -0.84 -13.34 8.36
N ILE A 144 -0.66 -12.39 7.45
CA ILE A 144 0.05 -11.12 7.62
C ILE A 144 -0.59 -10.07 6.71
N ASP A 145 -0.45 -8.81 7.02
CA ASP A 145 -0.76 -7.70 6.10
C ASP A 145 0.37 -7.48 5.08
N VAL A 146 0.04 -6.88 3.93
CA VAL A 146 1.02 -6.47 2.92
C VAL A 146 1.33 -5.00 3.14
N SER A 147 2.32 -4.71 3.98
CA SER A 147 2.78 -3.36 4.32
C SER A 147 4.14 -3.02 3.72
N ASP A 148 5.06 -3.99 3.67
CA ASP A 148 6.41 -3.80 3.13
C ASP A 148 6.55 -4.30 1.69
N GLY A 149 5.47 -4.82 1.12
CA GLY A 149 5.37 -5.42 -0.20
C GLY A 149 5.30 -6.94 -0.17
N LEU A 150 4.60 -7.51 -1.14
CA LEU A 150 4.30 -8.95 -1.20
C LEU A 150 5.54 -9.82 -0.99
N ALA A 151 6.67 -9.48 -1.63
CA ALA A 151 7.89 -10.29 -1.54
C ALA A 151 8.49 -10.29 -0.14
N SER A 152 8.47 -9.14 0.56
CA SER A 152 8.97 -9.01 1.92
C SER A 152 8.07 -9.75 2.92
N ASP A 153 6.77 -9.50 2.85
CA ASP A 153 5.82 -10.03 3.82
C ASP A 153 5.64 -11.55 3.66
N LEU A 154 5.69 -12.04 2.41
CA LEU A 154 5.70 -13.49 2.15
C LEU A 154 6.95 -14.17 2.73
N LYS A 155 8.13 -13.54 2.62
CA LYS A 155 9.36 -14.05 3.25
C LYS A 155 9.24 -14.12 4.77
N HIS A 156 8.61 -13.11 5.39
CA HIS A 156 8.34 -13.14 6.83
C HIS A 156 7.44 -14.31 7.20
N LEU A 157 6.36 -14.54 6.46
CA LEU A 157 5.46 -15.65 6.66
C LEU A 157 6.17 -17.02 6.49
N CYS A 158 6.96 -17.16 5.44
CA CYS A 158 7.74 -18.37 5.17
C CYS A 158 8.75 -18.65 6.28
N LYS A 159 9.49 -17.63 6.70
CA LYS A 159 10.48 -17.74 7.78
C LYS A 159 9.86 -18.15 9.11
N GLU A 160 8.77 -17.50 9.51
CA GLU A 160 8.07 -17.80 10.77
C GLU A 160 7.45 -19.20 10.76
N SER A 161 7.07 -19.72 9.60
CA SER A 161 6.52 -21.06 9.42
C SER A 161 7.57 -22.13 9.09
N ASN A 162 8.84 -21.74 8.85
CA ASN A 162 9.93 -22.62 8.41
C ASN A 162 9.57 -23.40 7.13
N VAL A 163 9.07 -22.71 6.13
CA VAL A 163 8.66 -23.24 4.83
C VAL A 163 9.28 -22.45 3.68
N GLY A 164 9.15 -22.97 2.46
CA GLY A 164 9.38 -22.25 1.22
C GLY A 164 8.05 -21.88 0.56
N CYS A 165 8.12 -21.18 -0.58
CA CYS A 165 6.94 -20.86 -1.37
C CYS A 165 7.23 -20.84 -2.88
N ARG A 166 6.16 -20.91 -3.64
CA ARG A 166 6.16 -20.61 -5.08
C ARG A 166 4.98 -19.73 -5.41
N ILE A 167 5.26 -18.58 -6.03
CA ILE A 167 4.27 -17.62 -6.53
C ILE A 167 4.22 -17.71 -8.05
N TYR A 168 3.05 -17.52 -8.63
CA TYR A 168 2.84 -17.39 -10.06
C TYR A 168 2.65 -15.91 -10.40
N GLU A 169 3.57 -15.34 -11.15
CA GLU A 169 3.58 -13.92 -11.53
C GLU A 169 2.26 -13.51 -12.21
N ASP A 170 1.74 -14.33 -13.09
CA ASP A 170 0.50 -14.13 -13.82
C ASP A 170 -0.77 -14.19 -12.95
N LYS A 171 -0.64 -14.61 -11.69
CA LYS A 171 -1.73 -14.67 -10.71
C LYS A 171 -1.69 -13.59 -9.66
N VAL A 172 -0.63 -12.78 -9.63
CA VAL A 172 -0.56 -11.63 -8.74
C VAL A 172 -1.61 -10.61 -9.20
N PRO A 173 -2.59 -10.25 -8.36
CA PRO A 173 -3.64 -9.32 -8.76
C PRO A 173 -3.10 -7.91 -8.87
N ILE A 174 -3.32 -7.26 -10.01
CA ILE A 174 -2.91 -5.90 -10.28
C ILE A 174 -4.04 -5.19 -11.02
N ASP A 175 -4.48 -4.05 -10.49
CA ASP A 175 -5.51 -3.25 -11.14
C ASP A 175 -4.99 -2.61 -12.45
N TYR A 176 -5.89 -2.41 -13.41
CA TYR A 176 -5.54 -1.82 -14.72
C TYR A 176 -5.00 -0.39 -14.58
N GLN A 177 -5.44 0.39 -13.58
CA GLN A 177 -4.93 1.74 -13.33
C GLN A 177 -3.49 1.70 -12.82
N THR A 178 -3.16 0.71 -12.00
CA THR A 178 -1.78 0.43 -11.56
C THR A 178 -0.89 0.09 -12.75
N ALA A 179 -1.37 -0.78 -13.65
CA ALA A 179 -0.64 -1.14 -14.86
C ALA A 179 -0.41 0.08 -15.79
N ALA A 180 -1.45 0.89 -16.03
CA ALA A 180 -1.35 2.09 -16.83
C ALA A 180 -0.37 3.12 -16.22
N ALA A 181 -0.39 3.29 -14.90
CA ALA A 181 0.55 4.17 -14.22
C ALA A 181 1.98 3.65 -14.30
N CYS A 182 2.21 2.34 -14.14
CA CYS A 182 3.54 1.76 -14.33
C CYS A 182 4.09 2.03 -15.73
N GLU A 183 3.25 1.90 -16.77
CA GLU A 183 3.63 2.23 -18.15
C GLU A 183 4.00 3.72 -18.29
N GLU A 184 3.16 4.63 -17.77
CA GLU A 184 3.41 6.08 -17.78
C GLU A 184 4.74 6.45 -17.12
N PHE A 185 5.06 5.81 -16.00
CA PHE A 185 6.30 6.05 -15.24
C PHE A 185 7.49 5.21 -15.73
N ASN A 186 7.32 4.39 -16.78
CA ASN A 186 8.31 3.44 -17.27
C ASN A 186 8.85 2.52 -16.16
N MET A 187 7.96 2.03 -15.32
CA MET A 187 8.27 1.14 -14.21
C MET A 187 7.84 -0.29 -14.52
N ASN A 188 8.60 -1.25 -14.00
CA ASN A 188 8.22 -2.65 -14.15
C ASN A 188 7.04 -2.98 -13.23
N LEU A 189 5.97 -3.49 -13.82
CA LEU A 189 4.70 -3.79 -13.16
C LEU A 189 4.85 -4.82 -12.04
N THR A 190 5.55 -5.92 -12.32
CA THR A 190 5.79 -6.99 -11.34
C THR A 190 6.60 -6.46 -10.15
N THR A 191 7.58 -5.60 -10.41
CA THR A 191 8.38 -4.98 -9.34
C THR A 191 7.52 -4.07 -8.47
N ALA A 192 6.61 -3.28 -9.06
CA ALA A 192 5.69 -2.44 -8.29
C ALA A 192 4.77 -3.28 -7.39
N ALA A 193 4.21 -4.37 -7.89
CA ALA A 193 3.33 -5.25 -7.12
C ALA A 193 4.06 -6.06 -6.04
N LEU A 194 5.31 -6.50 -6.30
CA LEU A 194 6.06 -7.31 -5.34
C LEU A 194 6.73 -6.49 -4.23
N ASN A 195 7.18 -5.27 -4.53
CA ASN A 195 8.03 -4.48 -3.63
C ASN A 195 7.44 -3.11 -3.27
N GLY A 196 6.25 -2.77 -3.78
CA GLY A 196 5.67 -1.44 -3.60
C GLY A 196 5.30 -1.14 -2.15
N GLY A 197 4.68 -2.10 -1.48
CA GLY A 197 4.20 -1.92 -0.11
C GLY A 197 3.04 -0.94 0.05
N GLU A 198 2.63 -0.71 1.29
CA GLU A 198 1.55 0.21 1.70
C GLU A 198 0.14 -0.17 1.15
N ASP A 199 -0.02 -1.37 0.58
CA ASP A 199 -1.32 -1.81 0.07
C ASP A 199 -2.28 -2.23 1.19
N TYR A 200 -1.76 -2.68 2.35
CA TYR A 200 -2.51 -3.13 3.53
C TYR A 200 -3.57 -4.21 3.23
N GLU A 201 -3.33 -4.99 2.19
CA GLU A 201 -4.11 -6.18 1.87
C GLU A 201 -3.69 -7.36 2.77
N LEU A 202 -4.53 -8.40 2.85
CA LEU A 202 -4.22 -9.61 3.63
C LEU A 202 -3.52 -10.63 2.76
N LEU A 203 -2.33 -11.04 3.18
CA LEU A 203 -1.61 -12.21 2.67
C LEU A 203 -1.80 -13.36 3.65
N PHE A 204 -2.32 -14.48 3.19
CA PHE A 204 -2.62 -15.62 4.06
C PHE A 204 -2.50 -16.97 3.34
N THR A 205 -2.40 -18.03 4.13
CA THR A 205 -2.37 -19.40 3.64
C THR A 205 -3.57 -20.20 4.12
N ILE A 206 -4.03 -21.12 3.32
CA ILE A 206 -5.13 -22.05 3.63
C ILE A 206 -4.77 -23.48 3.23
N PRO A 207 -5.33 -24.50 3.91
CA PRO A 207 -5.16 -25.88 3.48
C PRO A 207 -5.70 -26.08 2.06
N ILE A 208 -5.04 -26.92 1.25
CA ILE A 208 -5.49 -27.23 -0.11
C ILE A 208 -6.91 -27.82 -0.17
N SER A 209 -7.38 -28.43 0.90
CA SER A 209 -8.74 -28.96 1.02
C SER A 209 -9.80 -27.84 0.94
N GLU A 210 -9.45 -26.60 1.22
CA GLU A 210 -10.34 -25.44 1.17
C GLU A 210 -10.41 -24.77 -0.22
N HIS A 211 -9.67 -25.29 -1.21
CA HIS A 211 -9.56 -24.73 -2.56
C HIS A 211 -10.92 -24.43 -3.20
N ALA A 212 -11.85 -25.38 -3.13
CA ALA A 212 -13.17 -25.21 -3.75
C ALA A 212 -13.98 -24.06 -3.11
N LYS A 213 -13.86 -23.88 -1.81
CA LYS A 213 -14.56 -22.82 -1.09
C LYS A 213 -13.96 -21.45 -1.40
N ILE A 214 -12.62 -21.31 -1.32
CA ILE A 214 -11.95 -20.03 -1.54
C ILE A 214 -12.17 -19.49 -2.96
N THR A 215 -12.27 -20.37 -3.96
CA THR A 215 -12.50 -19.99 -5.35
C THR A 215 -13.86 -19.29 -5.56
N SER A 216 -14.81 -19.48 -4.67
CA SER A 216 -16.13 -18.84 -4.73
C SER A 216 -16.19 -17.47 -4.05
N LEU A 217 -15.16 -17.10 -3.30
CA LEU A 217 -15.10 -15.83 -2.57
C LEU A 217 -14.62 -14.71 -3.49
N LYS A 218 -15.06 -13.49 -3.18
CA LYS A 218 -14.74 -12.30 -3.97
C LYS A 218 -13.51 -11.59 -3.42
N ASN A 219 -12.76 -10.98 -4.32
CA ASN A 219 -11.61 -10.15 -3.95
C ASN A 219 -10.53 -10.92 -3.17
N ILE A 220 -10.40 -12.23 -3.47
CA ILE A 220 -9.35 -13.09 -2.94
C ILE A 220 -8.73 -13.85 -4.10
N HIS A 221 -7.42 -13.77 -4.22
CA HIS A 221 -6.65 -14.31 -5.34
C HIS A 221 -5.68 -15.37 -4.84
N GLN A 222 -5.73 -16.55 -5.46
CA GLN A 222 -4.80 -17.64 -5.19
C GLN A 222 -3.56 -17.41 -6.03
N ILE A 223 -2.47 -16.99 -5.41
CA ILE A 223 -1.26 -16.55 -6.11
C ILE A 223 -0.14 -17.60 -6.15
N GLY A 224 -0.26 -18.67 -5.37
CA GLY A 224 0.77 -19.68 -5.30
C GLY A 224 0.52 -20.74 -4.24
N TYR A 225 1.57 -21.40 -3.82
CA TYR A 225 1.51 -22.46 -2.79
C TYR A 225 2.78 -22.52 -1.96
N VAL A 226 2.62 -23.05 -0.76
CA VAL A 226 3.69 -23.29 0.21
C VAL A 226 4.46 -24.56 -0.14
N THR A 227 5.79 -24.51 -0.05
CA THR A 227 6.69 -25.64 -0.32
C THR A 227 7.49 -26.01 0.93
N GLU A 228 8.23 -27.11 0.87
CA GLU A 228 9.21 -27.40 1.90
C GLU A 228 10.34 -26.35 1.88
N SER A 229 10.84 -25.96 3.07
CA SER A 229 11.88 -24.95 3.24
C SER A 229 13.13 -25.18 2.37
N LYS A 230 13.52 -26.44 2.15
CA LYS A 230 14.68 -26.80 1.34
C LYS A 230 14.53 -26.44 -0.16
N LEU A 231 13.30 -26.20 -0.63
CA LEU A 231 13.03 -25.81 -2.01
C LEU A 231 13.18 -24.30 -2.24
N GLY A 232 13.28 -23.50 -1.16
CA GLY A 232 13.42 -22.05 -1.26
C GLY A 232 12.14 -21.30 -1.59
N GLU A 233 12.30 -20.04 -1.99
CA GLU A 233 11.23 -19.11 -2.35
C GLU A 233 11.40 -18.74 -3.83
N PHE A 234 10.32 -18.91 -4.63
CA PHE A 234 10.35 -18.71 -6.08
C PHE A 234 9.13 -17.92 -6.57
N LEU A 235 9.38 -17.06 -7.55
CA LEU A 235 8.42 -16.41 -8.41
C LEU A 235 8.33 -17.19 -9.72
#